data_3bb7eec752042f5771b47811a70e084d
#
_entry.id   3bb7eec752042f5771b47811a70e084d
#
_cell.length_a   1.000
_cell.length_b   1.000
_cell.length_c   1.000
_cell.angle_alpha   90.00
_cell.angle_beta   90.00
_cell.angle_gamma   90.00
#
_symmetry.space_group_name_H-M   'P 1'
#
loop_
_entity.id
_entity.type
_entity.pdbx_description
1 polymer ?
#
loop_
_entity_poly.entity_id
_entity_poly.type
_entity_poly.pdbx_seq_one_letter_code
_entity_poly.pdbx_strand_id
1 'polypeptide(L)'
;MEFLKGPKMAIIWTILRVWLGIQWLKAGLPKITEGFDATGYLQGAIAKASGDHPAVQGWYATFLEQFALPNAGLFNILIPWGEVLVGLGLILGVATIPALVAAGFMNLNFLLAGTVSTNPILYTAAIILIGVGAASYYYGCDRILIPYIKIKLEKRREKNRNDHHHKHLPVH
;
A
#
# COMPACT_ATOMS: atom_id res chain seq x y z
N MET A 1 -10.82 -22.89 5.63
CA MET A 1 -10.55 -21.53 5.12
C MET A 1 -11.74 -20.89 4.36
N GLU A 2 -12.70 -21.66 3.85
CA GLU A 2 -13.88 -21.08 3.18
C GLU A 2 -14.78 -20.23 4.09
N PHE A 3 -14.90 -20.59 5.36
CA PHE A 3 -15.66 -19.82 6.34
C PHE A 3 -15.17 -18.34 6.43
N LEU A 4 -13.85 -18.10 6.37
CA LEU A 4 -13.27 -16.76 6.44
C LEU A 4 -13.56 -15.90 5.19
N LYS A 5 -13.95 -16.53 4.08
CA LYS A 5 -14.25 -15.87 2.79
C LYS A 5 -15.75 -15.64 2.58
N GLY A 6 -16.59 -16.10 3.52
CA GLY A 6 -18.04 -15.95 3.43
C GLY A 6 -18.52 -14.51 3.63
N PRO A 7 -19.78 -14.19 3.16
CA PRO A 7 -20.32 -12.83 3.20
C PRO A 7 -20.48 -12.28 4.62
N LYS A 8 -20.70 -13.14 5.62
CA LYS A 8 -20.78 -12.73 7.04
C LYS A 8 -19.43 -12.25 7.56
N MET A 9 -18.35 -12.98 7.23
CA MET A 9 -17.00 -12.58 7.61
C MET A 9 -16.51 -11.35 6.83
N ALA A 10 -16.99 -11.15 5.60
CA ALA A 10 -16.67 -9.99 4.80
C ALA A 10 -17.05 -8.66 5.48
N ILE A 11 -18.08 -8.64 6.36
CA ILE A 11 -18.42 -7.46 7.15
C ILE A 11 -17.28 -7.13 8.13
N ILE A 12 -16.76 -8.14 8.81
CA ILE A 12 -15.64 -7.98 9.77
C ILE A 12 -14.40 -7.45 9.04
N TRP A 13 -14.09 -8.04 7.88
CA TRP A 13 -12.96 -7.59 7.07
C TRP A 13 -13.14 -6.18 6.53
N THR A 14 -14.37 -5.78 6.21
CA THR A 14 -14.67 -4.41 5.81
C THR A 14 -14.45 -3.42 6.96
N ILE A 15 -14.91 -3.75 8.17
CA ILE A 15 -14.67 -2.93 9.36
C ILE A 15 -13.18 -2.78 9.62
N LEU A 16 -12.42 -3.88 9.59
CA LEU A 16 -10.97 -3.86 9.79
C LEU A 16 -10.25 -3.03 8.72
N ARG A 17 -10.67 -3.16 7.45
CA ARG A 17 -10.14 -2.40 6.33
C ARG A 17 -10.40 -0.90 6.46
N VAL A 18 -11.63 -0.51 6.80
CA VAL A 18 -12.00 0.90 6.99
C VAL A 18 -11.25 1.48 8.18
N TRP A 19 -11.18 0.74 9.30
CA TRP A 19 -10.39 1.14 10.45
C TRP A 19 -8.92 1.37 10.08
N LEU A 20 -8.31 0.44 9.35
CA LEU A 20 -6.93 0.56 8.89
C LEU A 20 -6.76 1.80 7.99
N GLY A 21 -7.69 2.05 7.07
CA GLY A 21 -7.68 3.23 6.21
C GLY A 21 -7.77 4.54 7.00
N ILE A 22 -8.58 4.58 8.06
CA ILE A 22 -8.67 5.74 8.96
C ILE A 22 -7.34 6.00 9.67
N GLN A 23 -6.64 4.95 10.12
CA GLN A 23 -5.33 5.11 10.76
C GLN A 23 -4.31 5.75 9.78
N TRP A 24 -4.31 5.29 8.51
CA TRP A 24 -3.45 5.84 7.48
C TRP A 24 -3.77 7.30 7.15
N LEU A 25 -5.06 7.67 7.08
CA LEU A 25 -5.44 9.08 6.90
C LEU A 25 -5.01 9.96 8.08
N LYS A 26 -5.20 9.48 9.31
CA LYS A 26 -4.75 10.19 10.52
C LYS A 26 -3.23 10.37 10.55
N ALA A 27 -2.46 9.48 9.95
CA ALA A 27 -1.01 9.61 9.85
C ALA A 27 -0.59 10.59 8.75
N GLY A 28 -1.24 10.54 7.58
CA GLY A 28 -0.84 11.29 6.39
C GLY A 28 -1.36 12.73 6.34
N LEU A 29 -2.61 12.96 6.73
CA LEU A 29 -3.23 14.30 6.61
C LEU A 29 -2.46 15.40 7.38
N PRO A 30 -2.07 15.23 8.65
CA PRO A 30 -1.30 16.24 9.36
C PRO A 30 0.05 16.53 8.68
N LYS A 31 0.70 15.50 8.12
CA LYS A 31 1.97 15.68 7.39
C LYS A 31 1.83 16.54 6.14
N ILE A 32 0.65 16.52 5.49
CA ILE A 32 0.37 17.38 4.34
C ILE A 32 0.03 18.81 4.79
N THR A 33 -0.78 18.97 5.85
CA THR A 33 -1.31 20.27 6.28
C THR A 33 -0.33 21.06 7.13
N GLU A 34 0.44 20.39 7.97
CA GLU A 34 1.38 21.02 8.91
C GLU A 34 2.83 20.97 8.41
N GLY A 35 3.09 20.18 7.36
CA GLY A 35 4.42 19.90 6.83
C GLY A 35 5.03 18.64 7.42
N PHE A 36 5.91 18.01 6.63
CA PHE A 36 6.69 16.84 7.02
C PHE A 36 8.13 17.00 6.57
N ASP A 37 9.06 16.87 7.51
CA ASP A 37 10.50 16.86 7.23
C ASP A 37 11.07 15.46 7.30
N ALA A 38 11.24 14.84 6.13
CA ALA A 38 11.87 13.54 6.02
C ALA A 38 13.34 13.56 6.44
N THR A 39 14.04 14.71 6.31
CA THR A 39 15.44 14.83 6.70
C THR A 39 15.63 14.54 8.18
N GLY A 40 14.86 15.22 9.03
CA GLY A 40 14.90 15.01 10.47
C GLY A 40 14.52 13.59 10.87
N TYR A 41 13.48 13.04 10.23
CA TYR A 41 13.05 11.65 10.44
C TYR A 41 14.16 10.63 10.09
N LEU A 42 14.79 10.79 8.91
CA LEU A 42 15.83 9.88 8.42
C LEU A 42 17.10 9.96 9.28
N GLN A 43 17.53 11.16 9.66
CA GLN A 43 18.67 11.36 10.56
C GLN A 43 18.41 10.72 11.93
N GLY A 44 17.22 10.89 12.48
CA GLY A 44 16.81 10.23 13.71
C GLY A 44 16.80 8.70 13.61
N ALA A 45 16.42 8.13 12.46
CA ALA A 45 16.48 6.70 12.22
C ALA A 45 17.93 6.19 12.12
N ILE A 46 18.81 6.90 11.40
CA ILE A 46 20.24 6.56 11.27
C ILE A 46 20.92 6.57 12.66
N ALA A 47 20.63 7.57 13.50
CA ALA A 47 21.17 7.65 14.85
C ALA A 47 20.83 6.43 15.73
N LYS A 48 19.70 5.78 15.49
CA LYS A 48 19.25 4.57 16.22
C LYS A 48 20.06 3.30 15.83
N ALA A 49 20.92 3.37 14.84
CA ALA A 49 21.81 2.25 14.47
C ALA A 49 23.07 2.17 15.34
N SER A 50 23.31 3.15 16.23
CA SER A 50 24.45 3.21 17.14
C SER A 50 24.03 2.90 18.59
N GLY A 51 25.02 2.55 19.42
CA GLY A 51 24.85 2.25 20.85
C GLY A 51 24.81 0.73 21.14
N ASP A 52 24.68 0.40 22.41
CA ASP A 52 24.75 -0.99 22.89
C ASP A 52 23.57 -1.86 22.46
N HIS A 53 22.41 -1.25 22.19
CA HIS A 53 21.19 -1.91 21.74
C HIS A 53 20.58 -1.17 20.53
N PRO A 54 21.17 -1.31 19.31
CA PRO A 54 20.71 -0.60 18.14
C PRO A 54 19.31 -1.06 17.74
N ALA A 55 18.37 -0.10 17.59
CA ALA A 55 17.01 -0.35 17.10
C ALA A 55 16.92 -0.44 15.58
N VAL A 56 17.94 0.04 14.86
CA VAL A 56 18.04 0.01 13.39
C VAL A 56 19.24 -0.82 13.00
N GLN A 57 19.03 -1.75 12.07
CA GLN A 57 20.10 -2.61 11.56
C GLN A 57 21.08 -1.81 10.70
N GLY A 58 22.40 -2.12 10.80
CA GLY A 58 23.44 -1.38 10.11
C GLY A 58 23.27 -1.29 8.59
N TRP A 59 22.86 -2.39 7.94
CA TRP A 59 22.59 -2.39 6.50
C TRP A 59 21.46 -1.42 6.10
N TYR A 60 20.43 -1.31 6.96
CA TYR A 60 19.32 -0.39 6.71
C TYR A 60 19.72 1.07 6.98
N ALA A 61 20.52 1.32 8.02
CA ALA A 61 21.10 2.63 8.27
C ALA A 61 21.96 3.11 7.09
N THR A 62 22.77 2.22 6.50
CA THR A 62 23.55 2.52 5.29
C THR A 62 22.65 2.88 4.10
N PHE A 63 21.56 2.15 3.90
CA PHE A 63 20.57 2.49 2.88
C PHE A 63 19.94 3.87 3.14
N LEU A 64 19.57 4.16 4.40
CA LEU A 64 19.01 5.46 4.75
C LEU A 64 20.00 6.60 4.51
N GLU A 65 21.27 6.42 4.87
CA GLU A 65 22.32 7.43 4.74
C GLU A 65 22.70 7.70 3.28
N GLN A 66 22.90 6.63 2.51
CA GLN A 66 23.42 6.73 1.14
C GLN A 66 22.33 6.98 0.08
N PHE A 67 21.11 6.56 0.33
CA PHE A 67 20.02 6.68 -0.64
C PHE A 67 18.88 7.59 -0.17
N ALA A 68 18.31 7.32 1.00
CA ALA A 68 17.09 8.02 1.42
C ALA A 68 17.38 9.48 1.81
N LEU A 69 18.42 9.73 2.59
CA LEU A 69 18.75 11.07 3.08
C LEU A 69 19.13 12.05 1.96
N PRO A 70 19.95 11.68 0.96
CA PRO A 70 20.21 12.56 -0.19
C PRO A 70 18.96 12.87 -1.02
N ASN A 71 17.95 12.01 -0.97
CA ASN A 71 16.68 12.15 -1.67
C ASN A 71 15.51 12.54 -0.73
N ALA A 72 15.78 13.16 0.41
CA ALA A 72 14.77 13.50 1.42
C ALA A 72 13.61 14.33 0.84
N GLY A 73 13.86 15.22 -0.13
CA GLY A 73 12.83 15.97 -0.82
C GLY A 73 11.78 15.10 -1.53
N LEU A 74 12.19 13.96 -2.09
CA LEU A 74 11.25 12.97 -2.65
C LEU A 74 10.39 12.35 -1.55
N PHE A 75 10.97 12.00 -0.41
CA PHE A 75 10.26 11.39 0.72
C PHE A 75 9.31 12.36 1.42
N ASN A 76 9.58 13.68 1.38
CA ASN A 76 8.64 14.71 1.86
C ASN A 76 7.29 14.67 1.14
N ILE A 77 7.27 14.18 -0.09
CA ILE A 77 6.05 14.05 -0.90
C ILE A 77 5.53 12.60 -0.82
N LEU A 78 6.41 11.64 -1.03
CA LEU A 78 6.04 10.22 -1.19
C LEU A 78 5.40 9.64 0.08
N ILE A 79 5.92 9.97 1.27
CA ILE A 79 5.39 9.44 2.53
C ILE A 79 4.00 10.00 2.83
N PRO A 80 3.77 11.32 2.93
CA PRO A 80 2.45 11.85 3.26
C PRO A 80 1.38 11.48 2.26
N TRP A 81 1.67 11.61 0.96
CA TRP A 81 0.72 11.27 -0.09
C TRP A 81 0.48 9.76 -0.18
N GLY A 82 1.51 8.95 0.03
CA GLY A 82 1.37 7.50 0.10
C GLY A 82 0.42 7.08 1.22
N GLU A 83 0.57 7.65 2.42
CA GLU A 83 -0.30 7.41 3.57
C GLU A 83 -1.76 7.81 3.28
N VAL A 84 -1.98 8.98 2.69
CA VAL A 84 -3.32 9.47 2.34
C VAL A 84 -3.97 8.62 1.25
N LEU A 85 -3.25 8.29 0.18
CA LEU A 85 -3.78 7.46 -0.91
C LEU A 85 -4.11 6.04 -0.44
N VAL A 86 -3.26 5.44 0.38
CA VAL A 86 -3.52 4.16 1.03
C VAL A 86 -4.78 4.27 1.90
N GLY A 87 -4.88 5.30 2.72
CA GLY A 87 -6.05 5.53 3.57
C GLY A 87 -7.35 5.64 2.79
N LEU A 88 -7.38 6.47 1.74
CA LEU A 88 -8.55 6.64 0.86
C LEU A 88 -8.88 5.34 0.12
N GLY A 89 -7.89 4.67 -0.46
CA GLY A 89 -8.07 3.40 -1.16
C GLY A 89 -8.70 2.34 -0.27
N LEU A 90 -8.25 2.23 0.98
CA LEU A 90 -8.76 1.28 1.95
C LEU A 90 -10.18 1.65 2.43
N ILE A 91 -10.50 2.91 2.67
CA ILE A 91 -11.84 3.32 3.09
C ILE A 91 -12.85 3.06 1.98
N LEU A 92 -12.56 3.50 0.77
CA LEU A 92 -13.45 3.34 -0.38
C LEU A 92 -13.50 1.90 -0.91
N GLY A 93 -12.48 1.09 -0.61
CA GLY A 93 -12.31 -0.24 -1.18
C GLY A 93 -12.00 -0.16 -2.67
N VAL A 94 -11.13 0.77 -3.06
CA VAL A 94 -10.61 0.96 -4.42
C VAL A 94 -9.14 0.58 -4.43
N ALA A 95 -8.75 -0.26 -5.39
CA ALA A 95 -7.40 -0.80 -5.45
C ALA A 95 -6.95 -1.40 -4.09
N THR A 96 -7.86 -2.11 -3.42
CA THR A 96 -7.68 -2.56 -2.04
C THR A 96 -6.41 -3.38 -1.85
N ILE A 97 -6.15 -4.36 -2.71
CA ILE A 97 -4.94 -5.21 -2.57
C ILE A 97 -3.67 -4.39 -2.82
N PRO A 98 -3.54 -3.58 -3.89
CA PRO A 98 -2.41 -2.65 -4.02
C PRO A 98 -2.22 -1.72 -2.82
N ALA A 99 -3.31 -1.15 -2.28
CA ALA A 99 -3.24 -0.29 -1.11
C ALA A 99 -2.75 -1.04 0.14
N LEU A 100 -3.20 -2.28 0.36
CA LEU A 100 -2.72 -3.12 1.46
C LEU A 100 -1.24 -3.49 1.31
N VAL A 101 -0.79 -3.79 0.09
CA VAL A 101 0.63 -4.06 -0.19
C VAL A 101 1.48 -2.81 0.08
N ALA A 102 1.03 -1.64 -0.38
CA ALA A 102 1.71 -0.37 -0.11
C ALA A 102 1.74 -0.06 1.40
N ALA A 103 0.61 -0.27 2.11
CA ALA A 103 0.53 -0.13 3.57
C ALA A 103 1.56 -1.04 4.27
N GLY A 104 1.61 -2.32 3.92
CA GLY A 104 2.56 -3.27 4.48
C GLY A 104 4.01 -2.88 4.19
N PHE A 105 4.30 -2.44 2.97
CA PHE A 105 5.63 -1.97 2.59
C PHE A 105 6.06 -0.73 3.38
N MET A 106 5.19 0.26 3.54
CA MET A 106 5.47 1.46 4.33
C MET A 106 5.67 1.13 5.80
N ASN A 107 4.78 0.31 6.40
CA ASN A 107 4.93 -0.14 7.78
C ASN A 107 6.25 -0.90 8.01
N LEU A 108 6.64 -1.77 7.08
CA LEU A 108 7.91 -2.49 7.16
C LEU A 108 9.08 -1.51 7.21
N ASN A 109 9.09 -0.50 6.33
CA ASN A 109 10.15 0.52 6.32
C ASN A 109 10.17 1.35 7.61
N PHE A 110 9.00 1.71 8.16
CA PHE A 110 8.93 2.41 9.45
C PHE A 110 9.47 1.55 10.61
N LEU A 111 9.17 0.25 10.62
CA LEU A 111 9.71 -0.68 11.60
C LEU A 111 11.23 -0.83 11.47
N LEU A 112 11.75 -0.98 10.25
CA LEU A 112 13.18 -1.04 9.98
C LEU A 112 13.90 0.25 10.38
N ALA A 113 13.22 1.41 10.27
CA ALA A 113 13.71 2.70 10.75
C ALA A 113 13.58 2.90 12.28
N GLY A 114 13.22 1.85 13.01
CA GLY A 114 13.10 1.89 14.48
C GLY A 114 11.90 2.71 14.95
N THR A 115 10.86 2.85 14.12
CA THR A 115 9.59 3.51 14.49
C THR A 115 8.54 2.45 14.80
N VAL A 116 8.48 2.02 16.05
CA VAL A 116 7.57 0.94 16.49
C VAL A 116 6.13 1.45 16.59
N SER A 117 5.82 2.29 17.57
CA SER A 117 4.48 2.87 17.81
C SER A 117 3.32 1.89 17.47
N THR A 118 2.38 2.29 16.63
CA THR A 118 1.25 1.47 16.13
C THR A 118 1.59 0.62 14.91
N ASN A 119 2.77 0.79 14.30
CA ASN A 119 3.15 0.14 13.05
C ASN A 119 3.02 -1.41 13.06
N PRO A 120 3.38 -2.14 14.15
CA PRO A 120 3.20 -3.59 14.18
C PRO A 120 1.73 -4.02 14.04
N ILE A 121 0.81 -3.28 14.66
CA ILE A 121 -0.63 -3.56 14.62
C ILE A 121 -1.17 -3.29 13.20
N LEU A 122 -0.80 -2.16 12.60
CA LEU A 122 -1.22 -1.79 11.24
C LEU A 122 -0.66 -2.79 10.22
N TYR A 123 0.59 -3.20 10.38
CA TYR A 123 1.24 -4.20 9.54
C TYR A 123 0.54 -5.55 9.60
N THR A 124 0.22 -6.01 10.82
CA THR A 124 -0.52 -7.27 11.04
C THR A 124 -1.89 -7.22 10.40
N ALA A 125 -2.64 -6.11 10.58
CA ALA A 125 -3.94 -5.93 9.95
C ALA A 125 -3.87 -5.96 8.42
N ALA A 126 -2.85 -5.33 7.82
CA ALA A 126 -2.63 -5.37 6.37
C ALA A 126 -2.37 -6.79 5.87
N ILE A 127 -1.51 -7.56 6.55
CA ILE A 127 -1.21 -8.96 6.19
C ILE A 127 -2.46 -9.84 6.28
N ILE A 128 -3.25 -9.71 7.35
CA ILE A 128 -4.51 -10.46 7.51
C ILE A 128 -5.45 -10.16 6.34
N LEU A 129 -5.64 -8.87 6.01
CA LEU A 129 -6.52 -8.45 4.92
C LEU A 129 -6.04 -8.92 3.54
N ILE A 130 -4.72 -8.97 3.31
CA ILE A 130 -4.15 -9.58 2.09
C ILE A 130 -4.46 -11.07 2.07
N GLY A 131 -4.30 -11.77 3.19
CA GLY A 131 -4.51 -13.22 3.29
C GLY A 131 -5.96 -13.65 3.02
N VAL A 132 -6.95 -12.84 3.40
CA VAL A 132 -8.36 -13.12 3.11
C VAL A 132 -8.75 -12.73 1.67
N GLY A 133 -7.92 -11.99 0.96
CA GLY A 133 -8.06 -11.70 -0.47
C GLY A 133 -9.37 -10.99 -0.81
N ALA A 134 -10.17 -11.59 -1.70
CA ALA A 134 -11.42 -10.99 -2.19
C ALA A 134 -12.44 -10.65 -1.09
N ALA A 135 -12.41 -11.33 0.06
CA ALA A 135 -13.29 -11.02 1.17
C ALA A 135 -13.00 -9.63 1.78
N SER A 136 -11.76 -9.12 1.66
CA SER A 136 -11.37 -7.79 2.18
C SER A 136 -12.05 -6.63 1.43
N TYR A 137 -12.43 -6.83 0.16
CA TYR A 137 -13.09 -5.81 -0.66
C TYR A 137 -14.52 -6.19 -1.10
N TYR A 138 -15.11 -7.22 -0.50
CA TYR A 138 -16.45 -7.68 -0.83
C TYR A 138 -17.51 -6.56 -0.71
N TYR A 139 -17.41 -5.71 0.31
CA TYR A 139 -18.19 -4.48 0.48
C TYR A 139 -17.33 -3.25 0.16
N GLY A 140 -16.78 -3.19 -1.07
CA GLY A 140 -15.97 -2.10 -1.58
C GLY A 140 -16.20 -1.86 -3.07
N CYS A 141 -15.69 -0.75 -3.58
CA CYS A 141 -15.81 -0.41 -5.01
C CYS A 141 -15.13 -1.44 -5.91
N ASP A 142 -14.08 -2.11 -5.44
CA ASP A 142 -13.36 -3.15 -6.19
C ASP A 142 -14.24 -4.33 -6.62
N ARG A 143 -15.31 -4.61 -5.86
CA ARG A 143 -16.29 -5.62 -6.23
C ARG A 143 -16.91 -5.36 -7.62
N ILE A 144 -17.08 -4.09 -7.97
CA ILE A 144 -17.68 -3.67 -9.24
C ILE A 144 -16.58 -3.33 -10.25
N LEU A 145 -15.53 -2.65 -9.80
CA LEU A 145 -14.46 -2.15 -10.66
C LEU A 145 -13.62 -3.28 -11.27
N ILE A 146 -13.28 -4.31 -10.50
CA ILE A 146 -12.42 -5.41 -10.99
C ILE A 146 -13.08 -6.17 -12.14
N PRO A 147 -14.34 -6.64 -12.06
CA PRO A 147 -15.02 -7.29 -13.18
C PRO A 147 -15.13 -6.37 -14.41
N TYR A 148 -15.47 -5.10 -14.19
CA TYR A 148 -15.59 -4.13 -15.28
C TYR A 148 -14.27 -3.92 -16.03
N ILE A 149 -13.16 -3.77 -15.29
CA ILE A 149 -11.82 -3.62 -15.87
C ILE A 149 -11.43 -4.89 -16.65
N LYS A 150 -11.67 -6.07 -16.11
CA LYS A 150 -11.39 -7.36 -16.78
C LYS A 150 -12.11 -7.45 -18.12
N ILE A 151 -13.41 -7.21 -18.15
CA ILE A 151 -14.21 -7.24 -19.38
C ILE A 151 -13.67 -6.23 -20.41
N LYS A 152 -13.30 -5.03 -19.97
CA LYS A 152 -12.76 -3.99 -20.88
C LYS A 152 -11.39 -4.38 -21.46
N LEU A 153 -10.54 -5.01 -20.65
CA LEU A 153 -9.23 -5.50 -21.09
C LEU A 153 -9.36 -6.67 -22.08
N GLU A 154 -10.29 -7.61 -21.81
CA GLU A 154 -10.57 -8.73 -22.72
C GLU A 154 -11.05 -8.25 -24.08
N LYS A 155 -12.01 -7.32 -24.12
CA LYS A 155 -12.48 -6.71 -25.37
C LYS A 155 -11.36 -6.00 -26.14
N ARG A 156 -10.43 -5.32 -25.45
CA ARG A 156 -9.27 -4.70 -26.09
C ARG A 156 -8.31 -5.73 -26.67
N ARG A 157 -8.06 -6.84 -25.95
CA ARG A 157 -7.20 -7.93 -26.43
C ARG A 157 -7.79 -8.63 -27.65
N GLU A 158 -9.11 -8.88 -27.66
CA GLU A 158 -9.81 -9.46 -28.81
C GLU A 158 -9.75 -8.55 -30.03
N LYS A 159 -9.97 -7.25 -29.83
CA LYS A 159 -9.87 -6.27 -30.93
C LYS A 159 -8.46 -6.26 -31.54
N ASN A 160 -7.43 -6.18 -30.72
CA ASN A 160 -6.05 -6.20 -31.19
C ASN A 160 -5.70 -7.50 -31.92
N ARG A 161 -6.19 -8.64 -31.45
CA ARG A 161 -5.99 -9.94 -32.11
C ARG A 161 -6.63 -10.01 -33.49
N ASN A 162 -7.85 -9.46 -33.64
CA ASN A 162 -8.56 -9.42 -34.89
C ASN A 162 -7.90 -8.46 -35.90
N ASP A 163 -7.42 -7.31 -35.43
CA ASP A 163 -6.69 -6.34 -36.25
C ASP A 163 -5.37 -6.91 -36.80
N HIS A 164 -4.69 -7.76 -36.01
CA HIS A 164 -3.49 -8.48 -36.46
C HIS A 164 -3.82 -9.59 -37.47
N HIS A 165 -4.94 -10.30 -37.31
CA HIS A 165 -5.36 -11.33 -38.25
C HIS A 165 -5.72 -10.74 -39.64
N HIS A 166 -6.39 -9.59 -39.69
CA HIS A 166 -6.72 -8.92 -40.95
C HIS A 166 -5.50 -8.36 -41.69
N LYS A 167 -4.41 -8.04 -41.00
CA LYS A 167 -3.18 -7.51 -41.66
C LYS A 167 -2.33 -8.60 -42.32
N HIS A 168 -2.58 -9.89 -42.04
CA HIS A 168 -1.80 -11.01 -42.58
C HIS A 168 -2.57 -11.89 -43.59
N LEU A 169 -3.75 -11.45 -44.06
CA LEU A 169 -4.42 -12.14 -45.13
C LEU A 169 -3.72 -11.75 -46.46
N PRO A 170 -3.18 -12.71 -47.24
CA PRO A 170 -2.59 -12.41 -48.53
C PRO A 170 -3.69 -11.91 -49.47
N VAL A 171 -3.42 -10.75 -50.05
CA VAL A 171 -4.25 -10.20 -51.15
C VAL A 171 -3.93 -11.06 -52.38
N HIS A 172 -4.85 -11.90 -52.79
CA HIS A 172 -4.80 -12.65 -54.05
C HIS A 172 -5.37 -11.80 -55.18
#